data_88399af5690d8c9a2b32fbdf98a24de4
#
_entry.id   88399af5690d8c9a2b32fbdf98a24de4
#
_cell.length_a   1.000
_cell.length_b   1.000
_cell.length_c   1.000
_cell.angle_alpha   90.00
_cell.angle_beta   90.00
_cell.angle_gamma   90.00
#
_symmetry.space_group_name_H-M   'P 1'
#
loop_
_entity.id
_entity.type
_entity.pdbx_description
1 polymer ?
#
loop_
_entity_poly.entity_id
_entity_poly.type
_entity_poly.pdbx_seq_one_letter_code
_entity_poly.pdbx_strand_id
1 'polypeptide(L)'
;APKNSYAAKYAKKYSIMTTTSKATKLSNKSKSMIAKEKFQLYLYNPSKSIKWKSNHSSIASVNNSGKITAKKNGKVTITAICNGKSYSCKITVKAKTNSSTLRVIYKQYVKSGMSDYEKVAAAHKWLIQNVKYDKRLYTTGKVPYVSHTAKGAFKYGVAVCDGYSKAFMTIMEHYNIPCMMVTGGQHAWNLVKIKNKWYHVDCTYDDPIVNWSFNNTHVYKTYFLKTDAYMAKDHTWLKKYFPKAKSTSVDKNYRTK
;
A
#
# COMPACT_ATOMS: atom_id res chain seq x y z
N ALA A 1 -6.25 -23.73 -12.52
CA ALA A 1 -5.90 -24.52 -11.33
C ALA A 1 -7.11 -25.39 -10.93
N PRO A 2 -6.94 -26.64 -10.45
CA PRO A 2 -8.04 -27.46 -9.96
C PRO A 2 -8.82 -26.74 -8.85
N LYS A 3 -10.15 -26.93 -8.81
CA LYS A 3 -11.07 -26.21 -7.89
C LYS A 3 -10.66 -26.19 -6.41
N ASN A 4 -9.99 -27.24 -5.95
CA ASN A 4 -9.58 -27.42 -4.55
C ASN A 4 -8.09 -27.24 -4.30
N SER A 5 -7.31 -26.79 -5.29
CA SER A 5 -5.87 -26.56 -5.12
C SER A 5 -5.60 -25.39 -4.17
N TYR A 6 -4.43 -25.39 -3.53
CA TYR A 6 -3.95 -24.26 -2.72
C TYR A 6 -4.00 -22.94 -3.50
N ALA A 7 -3.62 -22.98 -4.77
CA ALA A 7 -3.69 -21.81 -5.67
C ALA A 7 -5.12 -21.30 -5.87
N ALA A 8 -6.13 -22.21 -5.96
CA ALA A 8 -7.54 -21.80 -6.08
C ALA A 8 -8.08 -21.21 -4.76
N LYS A 9 -7.70 -21.80 -3.62
CA LYS A 9 -8.05 -21.27 -2.28
C LYS A 9 -7.40 -19.91 -2.02
N TYR A 10 -6.13 -19.75 -2.40
CA TYR A 10 -5.39 -18.48 -2.31
C TYR A 10 -6.01 -17.40 -3.19
N ALA A 11 -6.31 -17.73 -4.44
CA ALA A 11 -6.97 -16.81 -5.38
C ALA A 11 -8.35 -16.37 -4.87
N LYS A 12 -9.13 -17.26 -4.24
CA LYS A 12 -10.43 -16.93 -3.63
C LYS A 12 -10.25 -16.01 -2.42
N LYS A 13 -9.27 -16.28 -1.55
CA LYS A 13 -8.99 -15.48 -0.34
C LYS A 13 -8.59 -14.04 -0.67
N TYR A 14 -7.84 -13.84 -1.76
CA TYR A 14 -7.33 -12.52 -2.16
C TYR A 14 -8.08 -11.90 -3.35
N SER A 15 -9.28 -12.41 -3.66
CA SER A 15 -10.10 -11.97 -4.81
C SER A 15 -9.38 -12.05 -6.16
N ILE A 16 -8.37 -12.93 -6.26
CA ILE A 16 -7.71 -13.26 -7.52
C ILE A 16 -8.61 -14.23 -8.26
N MET A 17 -9.15 -13.82 -9.40
CA MET A 17 -10.10 -14.63 -10.13
C MET A 17 -9.46 -15.89 -10.72
N THR A 18 -9.88 -17.04 -10.22
CA THR A 18 -9.66 -18.33 -10.91
C THR A 18 -10.66 -18.44 -12.04
N THR A 19 -10.18 -18.49 -13.29
CA THR A 19 -11.02 -18.56 -14.50
C THR A 19 -11.61 -19.94 -14.70
N THR A 20 -12.59 -20.33 -13.88
CA THR A 20 -13.46 -21.48 -14.17
C THR A 20 -14.79 -21.06 -14.81
N SER A 21 -15.10 -19.77 -14.84
CA SER A 21 -16.31 -19.24 -15.45
C SER A 21 -16.05 -18.81 -16.89
N LYS A 22 -16.72 -19.46 -17.85
CA LYS A 22 -16.77 -19.04 -19.27
C LYS A 22 -17.54 -17.72 -19.47
N ALA A 23 -18.17 -17.17 -18.41
CA ALA A 23 -18.96 -15.93 -18.51
C ALA A 23 -18.08 -14.69 -18.64
N THR A 24 -18.45 -13.80 -19.55
CA THR A 24 -17.82 -12.48 -19.71
C THR A 24 -18.15 -11.61 -18.50
N LYS A 25 -17.14 -11.09 -17.81
CA LYS A 25 -17.32 -10.25 -16.61
C LYS A 25 -16.15 -9.29 -16.39
N LEU A 26 -16.43 -8.15 -15.75
CA LEU A 26 -15.39 -7.22 -15.32
C LEU A 26 -14.60 -7.76 -14.10
N SER A 27 -13.32 -7.41 -14.02
CA SER A 27 -12.48 -7.67 -12.84
C SER A 27 -13.04 -7.01 -11.56
N ASN A 28 -13.68 -5.86 -11.73
CA ASN A 28 -14.25 -5.06 -10.64
C ASN A 28 -15.58 -4.44 -11.04
N LYS A 29 -16.56 -4.47 -10.16
CA LYS A 29 -17.86 -3.74 -10.31
C LYS A 29 -17.78 -2.32 -9.77
N SER A 30 -16.84 -2.06 -8.85
CA SER A 30 -16.56 -0.73 -8.29
C SER A 30 -15.11 -0.61 -7.86
N LYS A 31 -14.60 0.63 -7.81
CA LYS A 31 -13.25 0.96 -7.30
C LYS A 31 -13.25 2.40 -6.78
N SER A 32 -12.66 2.59 -5.60
CA SER A 32 -12.26 3.92 -5.13
C SER A 32 -10.84 4.21 -5.55
N MET A 33 -10.59 5.41 -6.06
CA MET A 33 -9.29 5.89 -6.53
C MET A 33 -9.04 7.29 -5.97
N ILE A 34 -7.79 7.69 -5.87
CA ILE A 34 -7.41 9.10 -5.63
C ILE A 34 -7.03 9.77 -6.95
N ALA A 35 -7.13 11.11 -7.01
CA ALA A 35 -6.74 11.86 -8.19
C ALA A 35 -5.28 11.57 -8.58
N LYS A 36 -5.01 11.40 -9.89
CA LYS A 36 -3.75 10.99 -10.53
C LYS A 36 -3.44 9.47 -10.44
N GLU A 37 -4.20 8.69 -9.67
CA GLU A 37 -4.05 7.22 -9.64
C GLU A 37 -4.44 6.62 -11.00
N LYS A 38 -3.74 5.54 -11.36
CA LYS A 38 -4.03 4.71 -12.55
C LYS A 38 -4.44 3.32 -12.09
N PHE A 39 -5.47 2.76 -12.73
CA PHE A 39 -6.00 1.43 -12.42
C PHE A 39 -6.29 0.66 -13.69
N GLN A 40 -5.90 -0.62 -13.76
CA GLN A 40 -6.19 -1.49 -14.88
C GLN A 40 -7.49 -2.25 -14.60
N LEU A 41 -8.53 -1.96 -15.39
CA LEU A 41 -9.79 -2.70 -15.41
C LEU A 41 -9.75 -3.72 -16.55
N TYR A 42 -10.12 -4.97 -16.26
CA TYR A 42 -10.14 -6.05 -17.24
C TYR A 42 -11.58 -6.52 -17.49
N LEU A 43 -11.86 -6.85 -18.73
CA LEU A 43 -13.03 -7.67 -19.11
C LEU A 43 -12.51 -9.08 -19.40
N TYR A 44 -12.88 -10.05 -18.58
CA TYR A 44 -12.48 -11.46 -18.74
C TYR A 44 -13.40 -12.15 -19.76
N ASN A 45 -12.83 -13.06 -20.54
CA ASN A 45 -13.51 -13.85 -21.57
C ASN A 45 -14.34 -12.99 -22.54
N PRO A 46 -13.76 -11.94 -23.16
CA PRO A 46 -14.47 -11.15 -24.16
C PRO A 46 -14.69 -12.00 -25.40
N SER A 47 -15.91 -11.98 -25.95
CA SER A 47 -16.25 -12.70 -27.19
C SER A 47 -15.83 -11.96 -28.47
N LYS A 48 -15.56 -10.65 -28.35
CA LYS A 48 -15.10 -9.76 -29.43
C LYS A 48 -14.23 -8.64 -28.85
N SER A 49 -13.76 -7.73 -29.71
CA SER A 49 -13.05 -6.51 -29.31
C SER A 49 -13.86 -5.69 -28.31
N ILE A 50 -13.16 -5.04 -27.37
CA ILE A 50 -13.77 -4.27 -26.30
C ILE A 50 -13.70 -2.79 -26.64
N LYS A 51 -14.83 -2.09 -26.60
CA LYS A 51 -14.89 -0.63 -26.64
C LYS A 51 -15.08 -0.09 -25.22
N TRP A 52 -14.12 0.70 -24.74
CA TRP A 52 -14.18 1.32 -23.43
C TRP A 52 -14.75 2.73 -23.49
N LYS A 53 -15.61 3.09 -22.53
CA LYS A 53 -16.20 4.43 -22.40
C LYS A 53 -16.19 4.90 -20.96
N SER A 54 -16.00 6.19 -20.75
CA SER A 54 -16.25 6.89 -19.50
C SER A 54 -17.41 7.85 -19.70
N ASN A 55 -18.39 7.86 -18.79
CA ASN A 55 -19.50 8.83 -18.87
C ASN A 55 -19.08 10.24 -18.42
N HIS A 56 -17.96 10.38 -17.69
CA HIS A 56 -17.39 11.68 -17.28
C HIS A 56 -15.86 11.61 -17.34
N SER A 57 -15.29 11.77 -18.54
CA SER A 57 -13.85 11.66 -18.78
C SER A 57 -13.00 12.74 -18.09
N SER A 58 -13.63 13.85 -17.65
CA SER A 58 -13.02 14.87 -16.81
C SER A 58 -12.80 14.40 -15.36
N ILE A 59 -13.58 13.44 -14.86
CA ILE A 59 -13.43 12.83 -13.54
C ILE A 59 -12.44 11.67 -13.60
N ALA A 60 -12.67 10.73 -14.53
CA ALA A 60 -11.70 9.67 -14.84
C ALA A 60 -11.84 9.27 -16.32
N SER A 61 -10.71 9.15 -17.01
CA SER A 61 -10.66 8.64 -18.38
C SER A 61 -10.26 7.17 -18.41
N VAL A 62 -10.62 6.49 -19.50
CA VAL A 62 -10.19 5.11 -19.78
C VAL A 62 -9.63 5.06 -21.19
N ASN A 63 -8.53 4.33 -21.40
CA ASN A 63 -7.96 4.09 -22.72
C ASN A 63 -8.48 2.79 -23.35
N ASN A 64 -8.09 2.50 -24.59
CA ASN A 64 -8.52 1.32 -25.34
C ASN A 64 -8.11 -0.02 -24.70
N SER A 65 -7.10 -0.03 -23.82
CA SER A 65 -6.69 -1.23 -23.07
C SER A 65 -7.41 -1.39 -21.73
N GLY A 66 -8.36 -0.49 -21.38
CA GLY A 66 -9.06 -0.55 -20.08
C GLY A 66 -8.29 0.08 -18.93
N LYS A 67 -7.18 0.82 -19.19
CA LYS A 67 -6.44 1.54 -18.17
C LYS A 67 -7.14 2.85 -17.83
N ILE A 68 -7.61 2.95 -16.59
CA ILE A 68 -8.31 4.11 -16.04
C ILE A 68 -7.29 5.08 -15.46
N THR A 69 -7.48 6.38 -15.69
CA THR A 69 -6.72 7.46 -15.04
C THR A 69 -7.70 8.36 -14.30
N ALA A 70 -7.61 8.40 -13.00
CA ALA A 70 -8.37 9.30 -12.12
C ALA A 70 -7.86 10.73 -12.25
N LYS A 71 -8.76 11.73 -12.42
CA LYS A 71 -8.40 13.14 -12.67
C LYS A 71 -8.92 14.08 -11.58
N LYS A 72 -10.24 14.10 -11.36
CA LYS A 72 -10.89 15.02 -10.41
C LYS A 72 -11.79 14.26 -9.45
N ASN A 73 -12.03 14.83 -8.27
CA ASN A 73 -12.99 14.30 -7.32
C ASN A 73 -14.38 14.16 -7.95
N GLY A 74 -15.03 13.04 -7.70
CA GLY A 74 -16.36 12.75 -8.23
C GLY A 74 -16.64 11.27 -8.42
N LYS A 75 -17.84 10.97 -8.90
CA LYS A 75 -18.27 9.62 -9.26
C LYS A 75 -18.39 9.50 -10.78
N VAL A 76 -17.93 8.41 -11.35
CA VAL A 76 -17.94 8.16 -12.79
C VAL A 76 -18.16 6.67 -13.05
N THR A 77 -18.80 6.34 -14.15
CA THR A 77 -18.99 4.96 -14.61
C THR A 77 -18.10 4.69 -15.81
N ILE A 78 -17.26 3.66 -15.70
CA ILE A 78 -16.48 3.13 -16.81
C ILE A 78 -17.21 1.90 -17.35
N THR A 79 -17.47 1.90 -18.66
CA THR A 79 -18.22 0.85 -19.34
C THR A 79 -17.35 0.17 -20.39
N ALA A 80 -17.27 -1.15 -20.31
CA ALA A 80 -16.76 -2.01 -21.39
C ALA A 80 -17.93 -2.49 -22.25
N ILE A 81 -17.88 -2.26 -23.54
CA ILE A 81 -18.88 -2.74 -24.50
C ILE A 81 -18.23 -3.84 -25.33
N CYS A 82 -18.81 -5.03 -25.30
CA CYS A 82 -18.32 -6.18 -26.04
C CYS A 82 -19.51 -6.97 -26.61
N ASN A 83 -19.52 -7.17 -27.92
CA ASN A 83 -20.58 -7.88 -28.62
C ASN A 83 -22.01 -7.36 -28.27
N GLY A 84 -22.25 -6.04 -28.32
CA GLY A 84 -23.51 -5.40 -27.99
C GLY A 84 -23.90 -5.37 -26.51
N LYS A 85 -23.18 -6.08 -25.65
CA LYS A 85 -23.41 -6.10 -24.19
C LYS A 85 -22.52 -5.10 -23.46
N SER A 86 -23.06 -4.45 -22.43
CA SER A 86 -22.39 -3.44 -21.62
C SER A 86 -22.08 -3.98 -20.23
N TYR A 87 -20.86 -3.73 -19.77
CA TYR A 87 -20.35 -4.14 -18.44
C TYR A 87 -19.81 -2.89 -17.74
N SER A 88 -20.39 -2.52 -16.60
CA SER A 88 -20.10 -1.24 -15.94
C SER A 88 -19.35 -1.41 -14.63
N CYS A 89 -18.40 -0.52 -14.40
CA CYS A 89 -17.65 -0.37 -13.16
C CYS A 89 -17.85 1.06 -12.61
N LYS A 90 -18.33 1.18 -11.37
CA LYS A 90 -18.49 2.47 -10.69
C LYS A 90 -17.15 2.89 -10.09
N ILE A 91 -16.60 4.02 -10.53
CA ILE A 91 -15.38 4.61 -9.99
C ILE A 91 -15.75 5.80 -9.11
N THR A 92 -15.25 5.82 -7.89
CA THR A 92 -15.31 6.99 -7.01
C THR A 92 -13.92 7.56 -6.89
N VAL A 93 -13.68 8.70 -7.54
CA VAL A 93 -12.43 9.44 -7.37
C VAL A 93 -12.56 10.35 -6.16
N LYS A 94 -11.69 10.18 -5.19
CA LYS A 94 -11.56 11.08 -4.04
C LYS A 94 -10.47 12.10 -4.35
N ALA A 95 -10.64 13.34 -3.89
CA ALA A 95 -9.54 14.28 -3.88
C ALA A 95 -8.36 13.63 -3.15
N LYS A 96 -7.13 13.82 -3.66
CA LYS A 96 -5.94 13.49 -2.89
C LYS A 96 -6.10 14.24 -1.58
N THR A 97 -6.34 13.53 -0.49
CA THR A 97 -6.42 14.15 0.83
C THR A 97 -5.01 14.70 1.09
N ASN A 98 -4.84 16.00 0.84
CA ASN A 98 -3.83 16.76 1.57
C ASN A 98 -4.35 16.75 3.01
N SER A 99 -4.16 15.66 3.72
CA SER A 99 -4.47 15.62 5.12
C SER A 99 -3.58 16.68 5.75
N SER A 100 -4.16 17.51 6.60
CA SER A 100 -3.41 18.47 7.41
C SER A 100 -2.18 17.80 8.06
N THR A 101 -2.30 16.53 8.40
CA THR A 101 -1.25 15.69 8.97
C THR A 101 -0.11 15.41 7.99
N LEU A 102 -0.37 15.03 6.73
CA LEU A 102 0.70 14.88 5.73
C LEU A 102 1.43 16.23 5.52
N ARG A 103 0.69 17.33 5.48
CA ARG A 103 1.27 18.65 5.36
C ARG A 103 2.16 19.05 6.55
N VAL A 104 1.81 18.61 7.77
CA VAL A 104 2.65 18.79 8.96
C VAL A 104 3.92 17.96 8.87
N ILE A 105 3.81 16.68 8.46
CA ILE A 105 4.97 15.81 8.24
C ILE A 105 5.93 16.45 7.25
N TYR A 106 5.42 16.97 6.11
CA TYR A 106 6.24 17.59 5.08
C TYR A 106 6.96 18.85 5.56
N LYS A 107 6.29 19.68 6.35
CA LYS A 107 6.90 20.93 6.84
C LYS A 107 7.91 20.70 7.96
N GLN A 108 7.66 19.76 8.87
CA GLN A 108 8.50 19.54 10.06
C GLN A 108 9.67 18.58 9.81
N TYR A 109 9.44 17.50 9.03
CA TYR A 109 10.38 16.40 8.95
C TYR A 109 11.09 16.28 7.60
N VAL A 110 10.50 16.81 6.53
CA VAL A 110 11.11 16.77 5.20
C VAL A 110 11.34 18.14 4.66
N LYS A 111 12.62 18.48 4.44
CA LYS A 111 13.07 19.75 3.90
C LYS A 111 13.40 19.65 2.42
N SER A 112 13.39 20.76 1.71
CA SER A 112 13.90 20.83 0.34
C SER A 112 15.36 20.37 0.30
N GLY A 113 15.75 19.64 -0.75
CA GLY A 113 17.11 19.13 -0.91
C GLY A 113 17.42 17.79 -0.22
N MET A 114 16.51 17.25 0.60
CA MET A 114 16.69 15.93 1.20
C MET A 114 16.77 14.82 0.14
N SER A 115 17.74 13.94 0.29
CA SER A 115 17.88 12.68 -0.47
C SER A 115 16.70 11.74 -0.19
N ASP A 116 16.48 10.75 -1.06
CA ASP A 116 15.45 9.73 -0.83
C ASP A 116 15.67 8.97 0.48
N TYR A 117 16.93 8.73 0.83
CA TYR A 117 17.30 8.15 2.09
C TYR A 117 16.81 8.98 3.30
N GLU A 118 17.09 10.28 3.32
CA GLU A 118 16.67 11.17 4.40
C GLU A 118 15.15 11.28 4.50
N LYS A 119 14.44 11.29 3.36
CA LYS A 119 12.96 11.25 3.32
C LYS A 119 12.40 9.96 3.92
N VAL A 120 12.99 8.81 3.58
CA VAL A 120 12.64 7.50 4.14
C VAL A 120 12.86 7.48 5.65
N ALA A 121 14.00 7.99 6.11
CA ALA A 121 14.34 8.10 7.53
C ALA A 121 13.39 9.04 8.30
N ALA A 122 13.04 10.18 7.70
CA ALA A 122 12.09 11.12 8.28
C ALA A 122 10.68 10.51 8.42
N ALA A 123 10.24 9.74 7.42
CA ALA A 123 8.95 9.04 7.45
C ALA A 123 8.92 7.95 8.54
N HIS A 124 9.96 7.15 8.63
CA HIS A 124 10.13 6.13 9.66
C HIS A 124 10.10 6.76 11.06
N LYS A 125 10.95 7.78 11.28
CA LYS A 125 11.00 8.51 12.55
C LYS A 125 9.64 9.09 12.93
N TRP A 126 8.95 9.72 11.98
CA TRP A 126 7.65 10.31 12.26
C TRP A 126 6.63 9.26 12.69
N LEU A 127 6.55 8.12 11.99
CA LEU A 127 5.61 7.05 12.32
C LEU A 127 5.84 6.52 13.72
N ILE A 128 7.07 6.21 14.08
CA ILE A 128 7.43 5.69 15.41
C ILE A 128 7.11 6.70 16.52
N GLN A 129 7.34 7.99 16.27
CA GLN A 129 7.12 9.01 17.30
C GLN A 129 5.66 9.48 17.44
N ASN A 130 4.83 9.31 16.43
CA ASN A 130 3.48 9.90 16.38
C ASN A 130 2.33 8.89 16.25
N VAL A 131 2.64 7.62 16.00
CA VAL A 131 1.64 6.57 15.90
C VAL A 131 1.88 5.57 17.02
N LYS A 132 0.81 5.09 17.64
CA LYS A 132 0.83 4.08 18.69
C LYS A 132 0.23 2.79 18.17
N TYR A 133 0.82 1.65 18.54
CA TYR A 133 0.22 0.37 18.18
C TYR A 133 -1.13 0.18 18.89
N ASP A 134 -2.13 -0.27 18.14
CA ASP A 134 -3.47 -0.51 18.70
C ASP A 134 -3.50 -1.78 19.54
N LYS A 135 -3.26 -1.62 20.83
CA LYS A 135 -3.17 -2.71 21.81
C LYS A 135 -4.46 -3.52 21.96
N ARG A 136 -5.61 -3.01 21.51
CA ARG A 136 -6.88 -3.75 21.52
C ARG A 136 -6.76 -5.06 20.72
N LEU A 137 -5.85 -5.14 19.73
CA LEU A 137 -5.58 -6.39 19.03
C LEU A 137 -5.15 -7.50 20.01
N TYR A 138 -4.35 -7.20 21.01
CA TYR A 138 -3.88 -8.17 22.00
C TYR A 138 -4.84 -8.38 23.15
N THR A 139 -5.58 -7.33 23.57
CA THR A 139 -6.45 -7.39 24.76
C THR A 139 -7.83 -7.93 24.43
N THR A 140 -8.36 -7.68 23.25
CA THR A 140 -9.72 -8.08 22.83
C THR A 140 -9.76 -8.91 21.56
N GLY A 141 -8.62 -9.12 20.90
CA GLY A 141 -8.52 -9.80 19.59
C GLY A 141 -9.15 -9.00 18.45
N LYS A 142 -9.63 -7.78 18.68
CA LYS A 142 -10.34 -6.97 17.69
C LYS A 142 -9.90 -5.51 17.75
N VAL A 143 -9.75 -4.91 16.57
CA VAL A 143 -9.49 -3.47 16.40
C VAL A 143 -10.47 -2.87 15.41
N PRO A 144 -10.80 -1.58 15.51
CA PRO A 144 -11.58 -0.90 14.49
C PRO A 144 -10.87 -0.97 13.13
N TYR A 145 -11.65 -1.11 12.05
CA TYR A 145 -11.09 -1.15 10.69
C TYR A 145 -10.15 0.03 10.37
N VAL A 146 -10.39 1.19 10.98
CA VAL A 146 -9.54 2.37 10.78
C VAL A 146 -8.09 2.13 11.21
N SER A 147 -7.83 1.29 12.21
CA SER A 147 -6.47 0.93 12.66
C SER A 147 -5.69 0.12 11.62
N HIS A 148 -6.38 -0.48 10.66
CA HIS A 148 -5.82 -1.15 9.49
C HIS A 148 -5.57 -0.21 8.29
N THR A 149 -5.60 1.11 8.49
CA THR A 149 -5.52 2.09 7.41
C THR A 149 -4.52 3.20 7.71
N ALA A 150 -3.96 3.82 6.66
CA ALA A 150 -3.14 5.03 6.81
C ALA A 150 -3.88 6.16 7.55
N LYS A 151 -5.22 6.23 7.44
CA LYS A 151 -6.04 7.20 8.18
C LYS A 151 -5.97 6.99 9.69
N GLY A 152 -5.88 5.74 10.16
CA GLY A 152 -5.66 5.41 11.57
C GLY A 152 -4.40 6.06 12.09
N ALA A 153 -3.29 5.84 11.40
CA ALA A 153 -1.99 6.44 11.72
C ALA A 153 -2.04 7.97 11.65
N PHE A 154 -2.49 8.54 10.52
CA PHE A 154 -2.39 9.98 10.29
C PHE A 154 -3.40 10.82 11.09
N LYS A 155 -4.62 10.35 11.26
CA LYS A 155 -5.68 11.15 11.91
C LYS A 155 -5.83 10.86 13.38
N TYR A 156 -5.64 9.60 13.75
CA TYR A 156 -5.92 9.15 15.13
C TYR A 156 -4.66 8.78 15.90
N GLY A 157 -3.49 8.73 15.24
CA GLY A 157 -2.23 8.35 15.85
C GLY A 157 -2.24 6.90 16.37
N VAL A 158 -3.08 6.02 15.80
CA VAL A 158 -3.23 4.63 16.23
C VAL A 158 -3.34 3.73 15.01
N ALA A 159 -2.54 2.65 14.96
CA ALA A 159 -2.59 1.68 13.89
C ALA A 159 -2.11 0.29 14.36
N VAL A 160 -2.41 -0.74 13.59
CA VAL A 160 -1.73 -2.05 13.64
C VAL A 160 -0.75 -2.16 12.47
N CYS A 161 -0.03 -3.26 12.35
CA CYS A 161 1.08 -3.42 11.40
C CYS A 161 0.75 -3.01 9.95
N ASP A 162 -0.37 -3.43 9.41
CA ASP A 162 -0.79 -3.05 8.05
C ASP A 162 -1.23 -1.57 7.94
N GLY A 163 -1.69 -0.97 9.03
CA GLY A 163 -1.96 0.46 9.12
C GLY A 163 -0.68 1.30 9.09
N TYR A 164 0.37 0.90 9.84
CA TYR A 164 1.72 1.48 9.77
C TYR A 164 2.28 1.36 8.34
N SER A 165 2.22 0.16 7.77
CA SER A 165 2.72 -0.10 6.41
C SER A 165 2.03 0.74 5.36
N LYS A 166 0.71 0.89 5.43
CA LYS A 166 -0.07 1.74 4.51
C LYS A 166 0.23 3.22 4.69
N ALA A 167 0.47 3.66 5.93
CA ALA A 167 0.87 5.04 6.21
C ALA A 167 2.26 5.33 5.65
N PHE A 168 3.23 4.44 5.86
CA PHE A 168 4.57 4.55 5.28
C PHE A 168 4.52 4.59 3.75
N MET A 169 3.78 3.68 3.10
CA MET A 169 3.59 3.70 1.64
C MET A 169 2.98 5.02 1.15
N THR A 170 2.02 5.58 1.88
CA THR A 170 1.39 6.86 1.52
C THR A 170 2.38 8.01 1.54
N ILE A 171 3.32 8.01 2.49
CA ILE A 171 4.40 9.01 2.55
C ILE A 171 5.37 8.79 1.39
N MET A 172 5.79 7.55 1.13
CA MET A 172 6.70 7.22 0.03
C MET A 172 6.11 7.58 -1.33
N GLU A 173 4.83 7.28 -1.56
CA GLU A 173 4.12 7.67 -2.78
C GLU A 173 4.14 9.18 -3.01
N HIS A 174 3.96 9.97 -1.93
CA HIS A 174 4.02 11.41 -2.04
C HIS A 174 5.38 11.92 -2.53
N TYR A 175 6.46 11.27 -2.12
CA TYR A 175 7.82 11.62 -2.53
C TYR A 175 8.28 10.92 -3.82
N ASN A 176 7.40 10.16 -4.48
CA ASN A 176 7.71 9.34 -5.65
C ASN A 176 8.82 8.30 -5.37
N ILE A 177 8.95 7.85 -4.13
CA ILE A 177 9.88 6.78 -3.75
C ILE A 177 9.14 5.44 -3.90
N PRO A 178 9.63 4.52 -4.73
CA PRO A 178 8.99 3.23 -4.90
C PRO A 178 8.94 2.45 -3.59
N CYS A 179 7.74 2.04 -3.20
CA CYS A 179 7.50 1.32 -1.96
C CYS A 179 6.37 0.31 -2.15
N MET A 180 6.47 -0.83 -1.46
CA MET A 180 5.44 -1.85 -1.45
C MET A 180 5.29 -2.44 -0.05
N MET A 181 4.11 -2.98 0.23
CA MET A 181 3.84 -3.71 1.47
C MET A 181 4.21 -5.18 1.28
N VAL A 182 4.94 -5.72 2.24
CA VAL A 182 5.22 -7.14 2.40
C VAL A 182 4.31 -7.69 3.49
N THR A 183 3.82 -8.90 3.30
CA THR A 183 2.99 -9.60 4.29
C THR A 183 3.48 -11.02 4.49
N GLY A 184 3.48 -11.47 5.75
CA GLY A 184 3.83 -12.86 6.10
C GLY A 184 3.78 -13.06 7.61
N GLY A 185 3.57 -14.31 8.07
CA GLY A 185 3.52 -14.61 9.49
C GLY A 185 2.51 -13.79 10.30
N GLN A 186 1.36 -13.42 9.71
CA GLN A 186 0.34 -12.53 10.31
C GLN A 186 0.84 -11.08 10.57
N HIS A 187 1.89 -10.68 9.89
CA HIS A 187 2.52 -9.37 10.02
C HIS A 187 2.59 -8.65 8.67
N ALA A 188 2.76 -7.32 8.69
CA ALA A 188 2.91 -6.49 7.51
C ALA A 188 3.98 -5.40 7.75
N TRP A 189 4.86 -5.24 6.76
CA TRP A 189 5.91 -4.21 6.74
C TRP A 189 6.16 -3.74 5.31
N ASN A 190 7.26 -3.05 5.04
CA ASN A 190 7.50 -2.46 3.74
C ASN A 190 8.84 -2.88 3.12
N LEU A 191 8.87 -2.90 1.79
CA LEU A 191 10.06 -2.78 0.96
C LEU A 191 10.08 -1.40 0.31
N VAL A 192 11.19 -0.68 0.41
CA VAL A 192 11.41 0.64 -0.19
C VAL A 192 12.63 0.62 -1.10
N LYS A 193 12.58 1.35 -2.22
CA LYS A 193 13.66 1.41 -3.20
C LYS A 193 14.41 2.72 -3.10
N ILE A 194 15.71 2.66 -2.79
CA ILE A 194 16.63 3.81 -2.72
C ILE A 194 17.81 3.53 -3.64
N LYS A 195 18.17 4.47 -4.54
CA LYS A 195 19.27 4.33 -5.50
C LYS A 195 19.27 2.97 -6.22
N ASN A 196 18.10 2.58 -6.74
CA ASN A 196 17.87 1.29 -7.42
C ASN A 196 18.05 0.01 -6.60
N LYS A 197 18.20 0.09 -5.28
CA LYS A 197 18.31 -1.05 -4.37
C LYS A 197 17.11 -1.11 -3.44
N TRP A 198 16.62 -2.32 -3.16
CA TRP A 198 15.52 -2.55 -2.25
C TRP A 198 15.99 -2.81 -0.83
N TYR A 199 15.22 -2.34 0.15
CA TYR A 199 15.48 -2.47 1.59
C TYR A 199 14.17 -2.70 2.32
N HIS A 200 14.19 -3.55 3.34
CA HIS A 200 13.06 -3.68 4.26
C HIS A 200 13.03 -2.54 5.27
N VAL A 201 11.82 -2.11 5.61
CA VAL A 201 11.54 -1.17 6.71
C VAL A 201 10.33 -1.68 7.46
N ASP A 202 10.48 -1.91 8.77
CA ASP A 202 9.38 -2.27 9.64
C ASP A 202 9.21 -1.24 10.76
N CYS A 203 8.31 -0.30 10.51
CA CYS A 203 7.99 0.74 11.49
C CYS A 203 7.27 0.19 12.73
N THR A 204 6.61 -0.97 12.63
CA THR A 204 5.89 -1.57 13.75
C THR A 204 6.87 -2.19 14.75
N TYR A 205 7.84 -2.96 14.27
CA TYR A 205 8.84 -3.60 15.12
C TYR A 205 9.88 -2.60 15.64
N ASP A 206 10.12 -1.51 14.93
CA ASP A 206 10.94 -0.40 15.40
C ASP A 206 10.20 0.54 16.37
N ASP A 207 8.88 0.35 16.55
CA ASP A 207 8.04 1.00 17.57
C ASP A 207 7.50 -0.05 18.56
N PRO A 208 8.36 -0.74 19.32
CA PRO A 208 7.94 -1.79 20.21
C PRO A 208 7.13 -1.21 21.38
N ILE A 209 6.10 -1.91 21.78
CA ILE A 209 5.34 -1.62 23.00
C ILE A 209 6.20 -2.06 24.20
N VAL A 210 7.19 -1.26 24.55
CA VAL A 210 8.04 -1.54 25.71
C VAL A 210 7.32 -1.07 26.97
N ASN A 211 7.07 -2.01 27.90
CA ASN A 211 6.56 -1.78 29.25
C ASN A 211 5.32 -0.88 29.37
N TRP A 212 4.43 -0.88 28.36
CA TRP A 212 3.20 -0.07 28.39
C TRP A 212 3.42 1.44 28.55
N SER A 213 4.67 1.89 28.55
CA SER A 213 5.06 3.30 28.63
C SER A 213 5.28 3.85 27.23
N PHE A 214 4.61 4.98 26.94
CA PHE A 214 4.67 5.66 25.65
C PHE A 214 5.77 6.74 25.62
N ASN A 215 6.93 6.48 26.16
CA ASN A 215 8.01 7.44 26.07
C ASN A 215 8.77 7.26 24.74
N ASN A 216 8.20 7.82 23.66
CA ASN A 216 8.71 7.74 22.29
C ASN A 216 9.85 8.73 22.01
N THR A 217 10.75 8.97 22.98
CA THR A 217 11.94 9.80 22.74
C THR A 217 12.99 9.05 21.95
N HIS A 218 12.98 7.72 22.00
CA HIS A 218 13.96 6.86 21.30
C HIS A 218 13.38 6.32 20.01
N VAL A 219 14.13 6.46 18.90
CA VAL A 219 13.79 5.91 17.58
C VAL A 219 14.64 4.67 17.34
N TYR A 220 14.04 3.49 17.49
CA TYR A 220 14.71 2.25 17.16
C TYR A 220 14.91 2.14 15.66
N LYS A 221 15.98 1.52 15.21
CA LYS A 221 16.34 1.29 13.81
C LYS A 221 16.75 -0.16 13.55
N THR A 222 16.28 -1.07 14.40
CA THR A 222 16.58 -2.49 14.33
C THR A 222 16.12 -3.08 13.00
N TYR A 223 14.97 -2.62 12.49
CA TYR A 223 14.36 -3.07 11.23
C TYR A 223 14.32 -1.99 10.15
N PHE A 224 15.14 -0.96 10.30
CA PHE A 224 15.25 0.12 9.32
C PHE A 224 16.30 -0.19 8.26
N LEU A 225 15.88 -0.21 6.97
CA LEU A 225 16.70 -0.45 5.77
C LEU A 225 17.52 -1.76 5.82
N LYS A 226 16.85 -2.86 6.16
CA LYS A 226 17.47 -4.18 6.31
C LYS A 226 17.41 -5.02 5.02
N THR A 227 18.26 -6.05 5.00
CA THR A 227 18.32 -7.04 3.92
C THR A 227 17.34 -8.20 4.15
N ASP A 228 17.06 -8.98 3.08
CA ASP A 228 16.33 -10.25 3.19
C ASP A 228 16.94 -11.21 4.22
N ALA A 229 18.28 -11.28 4.28
CA ALA A 229 18.99 -12.14 5.22
C ALA A 229 18.80 -11.71 6.68
N TYR A 230 18.75 -10.39 6.91
CA TYR A 230 18.51 -9.86 8.24
C TYR A 230 17.06 -10.13 8.69
N MET A 231 16.09 -9.81 7.83
CA MET A 231 14.67 -9.97 8.16
C MET A 231 14.27 -11.44 8.35
N ALA A 232 14.91 -12.37 7.62
CA ALA A 232 14.59 -13.79 7.70
C ALA A 232 14.93 -14.43 9.06
N LYS A 233 15.55 -13.71 9.99
CA LYS A 233 15.82 -14.20 11.36
C LYS A 233 14.53 -14.32 12.19
N ASP A 234 13.56 -13.46 11.92
CA ASP A 234 12.31 -13.35 12.70
C ASP A 234 11.07 -12.99 11.87
N HIS A 235 11.24 -12.71 10.57
CA HIS A 235 10.17 -12.45 9.63
C HIS A 235 10.06 -13.58 8.59
N THR A 236 8.84 -13.96 8.26
CA THR A 236 8.54 -14.95 7.22
C THR A 236 7.69 -14.34 6.12
N TRP A 237 8.07 -14.54 4.85
CA TRP A 237 7.27 -14.10 3.69
C TRP A 237 7.59 -14.94 2.46
N LEU A 238 6.75 -14.86 1.46
CA LEU A 238 6.96 -15.56 0.19
C LEU A 238 7.93 -14.76 -0.71
N LYS A 239 9.24 -14.89 -0.42
CA LYS A 239 10.36 -14.13 -1.04
C LYS A 239 10.28 -14.06 -2.57
N LYS A 240 9.79 -15.11 -3.24
CA LYS A 240 9.70 -15.18 -4.70
C LYS A 240 8.80 -14.12 -5.35
N TYR A 241 7.89 -13.51 -4.60
CA TYR A 241 6.98 -12.48 -5.10
C TYR A 241 7.46 -11.05 -4.88
N PHE A 242 8.62 -10.90 -4.25
CA PHE A 242 9.15 -9.58 -3.89
C PHE A 242 10.54 -9.36 -4.48
N PRO A 243 10.92 -8.11 -4.79
CA PRO A 243 12.28 -7.80 -5.17
C PRO A 243 13.25 -8.11 -4.03
N LYS A 244 14.46 -8.57 -4.40
CA LYS A 244 15.49 -8.97 -3.43
C LYS A 244 16.14 -7.75 -2.78
N ALA A 245 16.17 -7.72 -1.46
CA ALA A 245 16.88 -6.74 -0.65
C ALA A 245 18.23 -7.30 -0.19
N LYS A 246 19.28 -7.07 -0.97
CA LYS A 246 20.62 -7.64 -0.71
C LYS A 246 21.64 -6.62 -0.21
N SER A 247 21.36 -5.32 -0.37
CA SER A 247 22.35 -4.27 -0.13
C SER A 247 22.41 -3.82 1.33
N THR A 248 23.61 -3.73 1.88
CA THR A 248 23.93 -3.12 3.17
C THR A 248 24.50 -1.71 3.04
N SER A 249 24.58 -1.17 1.81
CA SER A 249 25.33 0.08 1.53
C SER A 249 24.75 1.31 2.24
N VAL A 250 23.48 1.29 2.62
CA VAL A 250 22.84 2.39 3.36
C VAL A 250 22.99 2.22 4.88
N ASP A 251 23.21 0.99 5.35
CA ASP A 251 23.33 0.66 6.77
C ASP A 251 24.62 1.23 7.40
N LYS A 252 25.71 1.32 6.61
CA LYS A 252 27.01 1.80 7.09
C LYS A 252 27.01 3.27 7.52
N ASN A 253 26.24 4.13 6.83
CA ASN A 253 26.20 5.57 7.11
C ASN A 253 25.27 5.97 8.26
N TYR A 254 24.55 5.02 8.85
CA TYR A 254 23.50 5.28 9.85
C TYR A 254 23.78 4.73 11.24
N ARG A 255 24.84 3.96 11.38
CA ARG A 255 25.24 3.41 12.68
C ARG A 255 25.94 4.41 13.58
N THR A 256 26.25 5.60 13.10
CA THR A 256 27.14 6.57 13.76
C THR A 256 26.54 7.95 14.03
N LYS A 257 25.21 8.11 13.99
CA LYS A 257 24.60 9.39 14.41
C LYS A 257 23.35 9.17 15.26
#